data_ec61cfc67d7402e43b74cbb3cb4a15f2
#
_entry.id   ec61cfc67d7402e43b74cbb3cb4a15f2
#
_cell.length_a   1.000
_cell.length_b   1.000
_cell.length_c   1.000
_cell.angle_alpha   90.00
_cell.angle_beta   90.00
_cell.angle_gamma   90.00
#
_symmetry.space_group_name_H-M   'P 1'
#
loop_
_entity.id
_entity.type
_entity.pdbx_description
1 polymer ?
#
loop_
_entity_poly.entity_id
_entity_poly.type
_entity_poly.pdbx_seq_one_letter_code
_entity_poly.pdbx_strand_id
1 'polypeptide(L)'
;MKINYNDASIKHLMIHGIGSKCLDEALVLSSSEVAISDVTERRLLANLLRRMPVETLYHFSHDIELPYNEVFSLIKSSFETKKKFLDVSKMIAKHLFNQGVTKKIDSGLLYVAYLKHILIDDQEVDAIGIFKSEKPEMFLKLGYSDGEYSLASEKGIGNISKGCLIVNIDSESGYLVSLLNTRKKSDVKYWNEDFLGVKLRNDDYNRTNQIIELCGSFITSNEAIAKKDKAGMIDQVLSAMTIGDTTFEKIADTVFKDKTVKEQFSDFRNQKSSFADENLNEYFSPTSENIEKQLKKYRNKSKLILDDDFEVLIKNGDGNIVRGYDEEKGLSYYKLYFRDEK
;
A
#
# COMPACT_ATOMS: atom_id res chain seq x y z
N MET A 1 -0.08 -12.44 9.59
CA MET A 1 1.07 -12.79 8.71
C MET A 1 1.89 -11.54 8.46
N LYS A 2 3.17 -11.56 8.80
CA LYS A 2 4.06 -10.38 8.71
C LYS A 2 5.37 -10.79 8.04
N ILE A 3 5.79 -10.01 7.04
CA ILE A 3 7.05 -10.25 6.36
C ILE A 3 8.19 -9.58 7.15
N ASN A 4 9.26 -10.32 7.42
CA ASN A 4 10.51 -9.79 7.94
C ASN A 4 11.66 -10.09 6.96
N TYR A 5 12.35 -9.05 6.53
CA TYR A 5 13.45 -9.13 5.58
C TYR A 5 14.77 -8.58 6.11
N ASN A 6 14.93 -8.53 7.44
CA ASN A 6 16.15 -7.98 8.05
C ASN A 6 17.40 -8.80 7.72
N ASP A 7 17.25 -10.12 7.60
CA ASP A 7 18.34 -11.05 7.31
C ASP A 7 18.40 -11.44 5.82
N ALA A 8 17.64 -10.75 4.97
CA ALA A 8 17.59 -11.01 3.55
C ALA A 8 18.98 -10.94 2.91
N SER A 9 19.27 -11.87 2.00
CA SER A 9 20.46 -11.87 1.17
C SER A 9 20.11 -12.04 -0.31
N ILE A 10 20.97 -11.53 -1.21
CA ILE A 10 20.78 -11.60 -2.65
C ILE A 10 21.53 -12.83 -3.20
N LYS A 11 20.78 -13.83 -3.67
CA LYS A 11 21.37 -14.98 -4.36
C LYS A 11 21.71 -14.67 -5.81
N HIS A 12 20.81 -13.96 -6.54
CA HIS A 12 20.99 -13.54 -7.92
C HIS A 12 20.49 -12.11 -8.09
N LEU A 13 21.20 -11.30 -8.89
CA LEU A 13 20.81 -9.94 -9.21
C LEU A 13 20.97 -9.65 -10.70
N MET A 14 19.90 -9.20 -11.34
CA MET A 14 19.89 -8.73 -12.72
C MET A 14 19.43 -7.27 -12.76
N ILE A 15 20.05 -6.48 -13.63
CA ILE A 15 19.67 -5.08 -13.85
C ILE A 15 19.43 -4.86 -15.34
N HIS A 16 18.25 -4.36 -15.70
CA HIS A 16 17.87 -4.07 -17.09
C HIS A 16 17.52 -2.59 -17.24
N GLY A 17 17.83 -2.01 -18.39
CA GLY A 17 17.34 -0.67 -18.75
C GLY A 17 15.98 -0.74 -19.44
N ILE A 18 14.98 -0.13 -18.85
CA ILE A 18 13.62 -0.05 -19.43
C ILE A 18 13.43 1.34 -20.03
N GLY A 19 13.45 1.42 -21.36
CA GLY A 19 13.14 2.65 -22.06
C GLY A 19 11.62 2.92 -22.12
N SER A 20 11.25 4.11 -22.53
CA SER A 20 9.87 4.47 -22.81
C SER A 20 9.49 4.09 -24.23
N LYS A 21 8.64 3.07 -24.39
CA LYS A 21 8.19 2.61 -25.72
C LYS A 21 7.51 3.71 -26.53
N CYS A 22 6.81 4.62 -25.87
CA CYS A 22 6.15 5.75 -26.52
C CYS A 22 7.11 6.86 -27.00
N LEU A 23 8.36 6.85 -26.52
CA LEU A 23 9.41 7.81 -26.90
C LEU A 23 10.49 7.13 -27.76
N ASP A 24 10.21 5.92 -28.29
CA ASP A 24 11.16 5.09 -29.07
C ASP A 24 12.49 4.83 -28.34
N GLU A 25 12.48 4.85 -27.02
CA GLU A 25 13.65 4.49 -26.23
C GLU A 25 13.82 2.97 -26.15
N ALA A 26 15.08 2.51 -26.20
CA ALA A 26 15.39 1.10 -26.30
C ALA A 26 15.21 0.35 -24.94
N LEU A 27 14.88 -0.93 -25.05
CA LEU A 27 15.01 -1.90 -23.97
C LEU A 27 16.46 -2.44 -23.96
N VAL A 28 17.18 -2.29 -22.84
CA VAL A 28 18.54 -2.76 -22.66
C VAL A 28 18.55 -3.95 -21.71
N LEU A 29 18.82 -5.13 -22.23
CA LEU A 29 18.85 -6.36 -21.43
C LEU A 29 20.27 -6.71 -20.99
N SER A 30 20.47 -6.98 -19.70
CA SER A 30 21.74 -7.47 -19.18
C SER A 30 22.10 -8.83 -19.80
N SER A 31 23.36 -9.01 -20.11
CA SER A 31 23.90 -10.28 -20.63
C SER A 31 24.35 -11.24 -19.53
N SER A 32 24.59 -10.74 -18.35
CA SER A 32 25.11 -11.49 -17.20
C SER A 32 24.53 -10.99 -15.88
N GLU A 33 24.72 -11.78 -14.85
CA GLU A 33 24.42 -11.44 -13.47
C GLU A 33 25.36 -10.34 -12.94
N VAL A 34 24.85 -9.50 -12.05
CA VAL A 34 25.63 -8.44 -11.41
C VAL A 34 26.35 -9.01 -10.20
N ALA A 35 27.70 -9.00 -10.25
CA ALA A 35 28.50 -9.35 -9.09
C ALA A 35 28.53 -8.17 -8.10
N ILE A 36 28.24 -8.45 -6.85
CA ILE A 36 28.24 -7.45 -5.76
C ILE A 36 29.03 -7.96 -4.55
N SER A 37 29.67 -7.05 -3.82
CA SER A 37 30.30 -7.36 -2.53
C SER A 37 29.28 -7.30 -1.40
N ASP A 38 29.57 -7.96 -0.27
CA ASP A 38 28.66 -7.97 0.91
C ASP A 38 28.29 -6.56 1.41
N VAL A 39 29.22 -5.60 1.31
CA VAL A 39 28.96 -4.21 1.70
C VAL A 39 27.97 -3.54 0.74
N THR A 40 28.14 -3.80 -0.56
CA THR A 40 27.23 -3.28 -1.60
C THR A 40 25.88 -3.94 -1.51
N GLU A 41 25.81 -5.25 -1.25
CA GLU A 41 24.59 -6.01 -1.05
C GLU A 41 23.73 -5.42 0.06
N ARG A 42 24.29 -5.24 1.26
CA ARG A 42 23.57 -4.65 2.41
C ARG A 42 22.99 -3.27 2.10
N ARG A 43 23.76 -2.41 1.42
CA ARG A 43 23.28 -1.09 1.01
C ARG A 43 22.17 -1.15 -0.03
N LEU A 44 22.29 -2.07 -0.99
CA LEU A 44 21.29 -2.28 -2.04
C LEU A 44 19.98 -2.81 -1.43
N LEU A 45 20.04 -3.84 -0.60
CA LEU A 45 18.87 -4.38 0.11
C LEU A 45 18.17 -3.31 0.95
N ALA A 46 18.94 -2.53 1.70
CA ALA A 46 18.37 -1.42 2.47
C ALA A 46 17.66 -0.40 1.57
N ASN A 47 18.14 -0.14 0.35
CA ASN A 47 17.48 0.76 -0.60
C ASN A 47 16.22 0.11 -1.20
N LEU A 48 16.29 -1.14 -1.65
CA LEU A 48 15.20 -1.86 -2.30
C LEU A 48 14.04 -2.13 -1.34
N LEU A 49 14.32 -2.55 -0.11
CA LEU A 49 13.33 -3.05 0.84
C LEU A 49 12.84 -2.02 1.85
N ARG A 50 13.56 -0.90 2.05
CA ARG A 50 13.25 0.13 3.07
C ARG A 50 11.79 0.58 3.15
N ARG A 51 11.11 0.63 2.02
CA ARG A 51 9.75 1.15 1.90
C ARG A 51 8.73 0.07 1.58
N MET A 52 9.14 -1.19 1.56
CA MET A 52 8.22 -2.29 1.28
C MET A 52 7.27 -2.49 2.46
N PRO A 53 5.95 -2.55 2.21
CA PRO A 53 4.97 -2.88 3.25
C PRO A 53 5.17 -4.33 3.73
N VAL A 54 4.89 -4.54 5.00
CA VAL A 54 5.00 -5.88 5.63
C VAL A 54 3.64 -6.51 5.92
N GLU A 55 2.56 -5.75 5.80
CA GLU A 55 1.22 -6.15 6.26
C GLU A 55 0.15 -6.14 5.15
N THR A 56 0.19 -5.16 4.24
CA THR A 56 -0.75 -5.10 3.10
C THR A 56 -0.28 -6.02 1.99
N LEU A 57 -0.98 -7.12 1.79
CA LEU A 57 -0.54 -8.20 0.93
C LEU A 57 -1.51 -8.43 -0.23
N TYR A 58 -0.94 -8.81 -1.36
CA TYR A 58 -1.62 -9.09 -2.62
C TYR A 58 -1.33 -10.54 -3.03
N HIS A 59 -1.99 -10.99 -4.07
CA HIS A 59 -1.71 -12.24 -4.78
C HIS A 59 -1.85 -12.03 -6.29
N PHE A 60 -1.15 -12.82 -7.07
CA PHE A 60 -1.36 -12.83 -8.52
C PHE A 60 -2.78 -13.32 -8.84
N SER A 61 -3.35 -12.75 -9.89
CA SER A 61 -4.69 -13.06 -10.35
C SER A 61 -4.77 -12.97 -11.87
N HIS A 62 -5.72 -13.68 -12.46
CA HIS A 62 -6.08 -13.54 -13.87
C HIS A 62 -7.56 -13.87 -14.03
N ASP A 63 -8.25 -13.24 -15.00
CA ASP A 63 -9.70 -13.39 -15.16
C ASP A 63 -10.13 -14.78 -15.66
N ILE A 64 -9.23 -15.53 -16.30
CA ILE A 64 -9.48 -16.89 -16.77
C ILE A 64 -8.93 -17.88 -15.73
N GLU A 65 -7.60 -18.02 -15.67
CA GLU A 65 -6.88 -18.89 -14.75
C GLU A 65 -5.51 -18.31 -14.44
N LEU A 66 -4.99 -18.57 -13.25
CA LEU A 66 -3.73 -18.05 -12.75
C LEU A 66 -2.52 -18.26 -13.70
N PRO A 67 -2.35 -19.41 -14.38
CA PRO A 67 -1.26 -19.61 -15.33
C PRO A 67 -1.24 -18.66 -16.54
N TYR A 68 -2.35 -17.99 -16.85
CA TYR A 68 -2.37 -16.96 -17.90
C TYR A 68 -1.76 -15.63 -17.47
N ASN A 69 -1.51 -15.43 -16.18
CA ASN A 69 -0.71 -14.32 -15.71
C ASN A 69 0.77 -14.57 -16.04
N GLU A 70 1.31 -13.74 -16.94
CA GLU A 70 2.68 -13.95 -17.48
C GLU A 70 3.74 -13.84 -16.37
N VAL A 71 3.64 -12.85 -15.48
CA VAL A 71 4.60 -12.67 -14.38
C VAL A 71 4.51 -13.83 -13.40
N PHE A 72 3.31 -14.26 -13.02
CA PHE A 72 3.12 -15.44 -12.17
C PHE A 72 3.83 -16.67 -12.76
N SER A 73 3.59 -16.97 -14.04
CA SER A 73 4.15 -18.14 -14.71
C SER A 73 5.69 -18.08 -14.79
N LEU A 74 6.27 -16.89 -15.00
CA LEU A 74 7.70 -16.65 -14.97
C LEU A 74 8.29 -16.89 -13.58
N ILE A 75 7.64 -16.35 -12.55
CA ILE A 75 8.05 -16.50 -11.14
C ILE A 75 7.96 -17.97 -10.70
N LYS A 76 6.85 -18.65 -11.01
CA LYS A 76 6.67 -20.08 -10.74
C LYS A 76 7.79 -20.91 -11.38
N SER A 77 8.12 -20.62 -12.64
CA SER A 77 9.22 -21.31 -13.33
C SER A 77 10.58 -21.08 -12.67
N SER A 78 10.80 -19.93 -12.05
CA SER A 78 12.03 -19.62 -11.34
C SER A 78 12.17 -20.35 -10.00
N PHE A 79 11.07 -20.49 -9.26
CA PHE A 79 11.07 -21.22 -7.99
C PHE A 79 11.15 -22.75 -8.17
N GLU A 80 10.42 -23.31 -9.14
CA GLU A 80 10.21 -24.76 -9.27
C GLU A 80 11.15 -25.45 -10.28
N THR A 81 11.44 -24.83 -11.44
CA THR A 81 12.04 -25.54 -12.58
C THR A 81 13.50 -25.27 -12.82
N LYS A 82 14.21 -24.60 -11.94
CA LYS A 82 15.63 -24.23 -12.10
C LYS A 82 15.95 -23.54 -13.44
N LYS A 83 14.97 -22.91 -14.08
CA LYS A 83 15.21 -22.06 -15.25
C LYS A 83 16.27 -21.04 -14.89
N LYS A 84 17.21 -20.75 -15.79
CA LYS A 84 18.24 -19.74 -15.54
C LYS A 84 17.56 -18.41 -15.18
N PHE A 85 17.84 -17.90 -13.99
CA PHE A 85 17.23 -16.68 -13.45
C PHE A 85 17.42 -15.48 -14.40
N LEU A 86 18.56 -15.42 -15.09
CA LEU A 86 18.84 -14.44 -16.14
C LEU A 86 17.77 -14.43 -17.24
N ASP A 87 17.34 -15.61 -17.71
CA ASP A 87 16.35 -15.69 -18.81
C ASP A 87 14.97 -15.28 -18.32
N VAL A 88 14.60 -15.67 -17.10
CA VAL A 88 13.35 -15.23 -16.45
C VAL A 88 13.34 -13.71 -16.28
N SER A 89 14.43 -13.11 -15.77
CA SER A 89 14.52 -11.68 -15.57
C SER A 89 14.41 -10.88 -16.87
N LYS A 90 15.00 -11.39 -17.97
CA LYS A 90 14.84 -10.80 -19.31
C LYS A 90 13.41 -10.85 -19.82
N MET A 91 12.69 -11.95 -19.57
CA MET A 91 11.28 -12.05 -19.95
C MET A 91 10.41 -11.08 -19.14
N ILE A 92 10.65 -10.97 -17.84
CA ILE A 92 10.00 -9.97 -16.98
C ILE A 92 10.24 -8.55 -17.51
N ALA A 93 11.49 -8.20 -17.86
CA ALA A 93 11.83 -6.90 -18.41
C ALA A 93 11.14 -6.60 -19.75
N LYS A 94 11.06 -7.60 -20.65
CA LYS A 94 10.31 -7.49 -21.92
C LYS A 94 8.83 -7.29 -21.70
N HIS A 95 8.23 -8.05 -20.78
CA HIS A 95 6.82 -7.91 -20.44
C HIS A 95 6.53 -6.50 -19.90
N LEU A 96 7.30 -6.01 -18.93
CA LEU A 96 7.17 -4.66 -18.41
C LEU A 96 7.29 -3.57 -19.49
N PHE A 97 8.29 -3.70 -20.39
CA PHE A 97 8.47 -2.77 -21.50
C PHE A 97 7.26 -2.76 -22.44
N ASN A 98 6.66 -3.92 -22.71
CA ASN A 98 5.50 -4.05 -23.57
C ASN A 98 4.24 -3.42 -22.97
N GLN A 99 4.09 -3.42 -21.65
CA GLN A 99 2.99 -2.74 -20.95
C GLN A 99 3.14 -1.21 -20.96
N GLY A 100 4.32 -0.70 -21.27
CA GLY A 100 4.66 0.73 -21.28
C GLY A 100 4.09 1.48 -22.49
N VAL A 101 2.77 1.44 -22.72
CA VAL A 101 2.11 2.04 -23.89
C VAL A 101 1.70 3.52 -23.73
N THR A 102 1.91 4.11 -22.57
CA THR A 102 1.52 5.51 -22.30
C THR A 102 2.75 6.40 -22.09
N LYS A 103 2.70 7.64 -22.59
CA LYS A 103 3.77 8.65 -22.43
C LYS A 103 4.08 9.07 -20.99
N LYS A 104 3.29 8.59 -20.03
CA LYS A 104 3.45 8.93 -18.60
C LYS A 104 4.36 7.99 -17.84
N ILE A 105 4.91 6.95 -18.52
CA ILE A 105 5.76 5.95 -17.89
C ILE A 105 7.21 6.34 -18.18
N ASP A 106 7.89 6.78 -17.13
CA ASP A 106 9.28 7.19 -17.21
C ASP A 106 10.18 5.97 -17.46
N SER A 107 11.24 6.17 -18.27
CA SER A 107 12.34 5.21 -18.42
C SER A 107 13.11 5.02 -17.11
N GLY A 108 13.88 3.94 -16.99
CA GLY A 108 14.65 3.71 -15.78
C GLY A 108 15.32 2.35 -15.72
N LEU A 109 15.82 1.99 -14.55
CA LEU A 109 16.47 0.70 -14.29
C LEU A 109 15.50 -0.25 -13.58
N LEU A 110 15.45 -1.49 -14.05
CA LEU A 110 14.70 -2.58 -13.44
C LEU A 110 15.69 -3.53 -12.76
N TYR A 111 15.52 -3.71 -11.47
CA TYR A 111 16.25 -4.64 -10.63
C TYR A 111 15.39 -5.88 -10.44
N VAL A 112 15.89 -7.06 -10.81
CA VAL A 112 15.24 -8.34 -10.54
C VAL A 112 16.19 -9.15 -9.67
N ALA A 113 15.79 -9.40 -8.42
CA ALA A 113 16.62 -10.04 -7.41
C ALA A 113 15.98 -11.33 -6.89
N TYR A 114 16.74 -12.41 -6.84
CA TYR A 114 16.37 -13.61 -6.09
C TYR A 114 16.91 -13.49 -4.67
N LEU A 115 16.03 -13.50 -3.70
CA LEU A 115 16.34 -13.25 -2.30
C LEU A 115 16.19 -14.52 -1.46
N LYS A 116 17.07 -14.68 -0.50
CA LYS A 116 17.09 -15.71 0.54
C LYS A 116 16.83 -15.11 1.91
N HIS A 117 16.51 -15.96 2.88
CA HIS A 117 16.35 -15.61 4.29
C HIS A 117 15.26 -14.57 4.57
N ILE A 118 14.18 -14.62 3.79
CA ILE A 118 12.95 -13.88 4.12
C ILE A 118 12.19 -14.68 5.17
N LEU A 119 11.75 -14.02 6.26
CA LEU A 119 10.99 -14.69 7.31
C LEU A 119 9.50 -14.32 7.21
N ILE A 120 8.65 -15.33 7.27
CA ILE A 120 7.19 -15.19 7.39
C ILE A 120 6.77 -15.99 8.62
N ASP A 121 6.28 -15.28 9.66
CA ASP A 121 5.87 -15.92 10.93
C ASP A 121 6.92 -16.95 11.41
N ASP A 122 8.21 -16.56 11.42
CA ASP A 122 9.39 -17.35 11.80
C ASP A 122 9.77 -18.51 10.84
N GLN A 123 9.09 -18.66 9.71
CA GLN A 123 9.47 -19.59 8.65
C GLN A 123 10.36 -18.90 7.62
N GLU A 124 11.53 -19.48 7.34
CA GLU A 124 12.43 -19.00 6.29
C GLU A 124 11.94 -19.44 4.92
N VAL A 125 11.85 -18.48 3.99
CA VAL A 125 11.40 -18.71 2.61
C VAL A 125 12.20 -17.88 1.63
N ASP A 126 12.18 -18.30 0.36
CA ASP A 126 12.75 -17.56 -0.75
C ASP A 126 11.78 -16.48 -1.25
N ALA A 127 12.33 -15.44 -1.88
CA ALA A 127 11.50 -14.43 -2.54
C ALA A 127 12.15 -13.93 -3.84
N ILE A 128 11.34 -13.36 -4.73
CA ILE A 128 11.82 -12.62 -5.89
C ILE A 128 11.34 -11.18 -5.77
N GLY A 129 12.30 -10.25 -5.78
CA GLY A 129 12.02 -8.82 -5.79
C GLY A 129 12.15 -8.26 -7.21
N ILE A 130 11.18 -7.43 -7.61
CA ILE A 130 11.19 -6.68 -8.87
C ILE A 130 11.02 -5.21 -8.51
N PHE A 131 12.04 -4.38 -8.81
CA PHE A 131 12.06 -2.98 -8.39
C PHE A 131 12.43 -2.09 -9.57
N LYS A 132 11.78 -0.93 -9.68
CA LYS A 132 12.08 0.05 -10.72
C LYS A 132 12.52 1.37 -10.11
N SER A 133 13.65 1.89 -10.58
CA SER A 133 14.15 3.25 -10.31
C SER A 133 14.09 4.06 -11.59
N GLU A 134 13.35 5.17 -11.60
CA GLU A 134 13.12 5.98 -12.80
C GLU A 134 14.11 7.12 -12.96
N LYS A 135 14.66 7.63 -11.86
CA LYS A 135 15.60 8.75 -11.89
C LYS A 135 16.85 8.43 -11.10
N PRO A 136 18.03 8.52 -11.71
CA PRO A 136 19.29 8.38 -10.96
C PRO A 136 19.42 9.53 -9.95
N GLU A 137 19.97 9.23 -8.79
CA GLU A 137 20.40 10.25 -7.83
C GLU A 137 21.85 10.65 -8.09
N MET A 138 22.11 11.95 -7.99
CA MET A 138 23.48 12.46 -8.05
C MET A 138 24.07 12.47 -6.64
N PHE A 139 25.26 11.91 -6.47
CA PHE A 139 25.99 11.97 -5.22
C PHE A 139 27.40 12.54 -5.41
N LEU A 140 27.93 13.15 -4.33
CA LEU A 140 29.28 13.65 -4.30
C LEU A 140 30.21 12.53 -3.83
N LYS A 141 31.23 12.26 -4.64
CA LYS A 141 32.31 11.34 -4.31
C LYS A 141 33.52 12.13 -3.87
N LEU A 142 33.97 11.89 -2.65
CA LEU A 142 35.20 12.44 -2.13
C LEU A 142 36.36 11.53 -2.49
N GLY A 143 37.31 12.03 -3.21
CA GLY A 143 38.62 11.40 -3.49
C GLY A 143 39.73 12.05 -2.65
N TYR A 144 40.76 11.25 -2.37
CA TYR A 144 42.01 11.77 -1.79
C TYR A 144 43.17 11.07 -2.49
N SER A 145 44.03 11.85 -3.11
CA SER A 145 45.23 11.36 -3.80
C SER A 145 46.34 12.42 -3.68
N ASP A 146 47.57 11.99 -3.49
CA ASP A 146 48.78 12.79 -3.50
C ASP A 146 48.73 14.04 -2.57
N GLY A 147 48.03 13.91 -1.43
CA GLY A 147 47.89 15.00 -0.46
C GLY A 147 46.75 15.97 -0.71
N GLU A 148 45.98 15.78 -1.78
CA GLU A 148 44.90 16.66 -2.19
C GLU A 148 43.52 15.96 -2.15
N TYR A 149 42.50 16.72 -1.72
CA TYR A 149 41.09 16.26 -1.81
C TYR A 149 40.46 16.69 -3.13
N SER A 150 39.68 15.79 -3.70
CA SER A 150 38.89 16.04 -4.90
C SER A 150 37.42 15.72 -4.66
N LEU A 151 36.53 16.47 -5.31
CA LEU A 151 35.11 16.24 -5.32
C LEU A 151 34.67 15.95 -6.76
N ALA A 152 34.01 14.81 -6.95
CA ALA A 152 33.37 14.44 -8.21
C ALA A 152 31.86 14.24 -7.98
N SER A 153 31.09 14.49 -9.02
CA SER A 153 29.65 14.18 -9.03
C SER A 153 29.42 12.92 -9.85
N GLU A 154 28.84 11.90 -9.23
CA GLU A 154 28.54 10.62 -9.89
C GLU A 154 27.05 10.31 -9.84
N LYS A 155 26.56 9.57 -10.86
CA LYS A 155 25.18 9.06 -10.88
C LYS A 155 25.14 7.75 -10.11
N GLY A 156 24.20 7.66 -9.16
CA GLY A 156 23.93 6.47 -8.38
C GLY A 156 22.51 5.93 -8.58
N ILE A 157 22.21 4.90 -7.83
CA ILE A 157 20.88 4.32 -7.80
C ILE A 157 19.92 5.34 -7.19
N GLY A 158 18.89 5.73 -7.96
CA GLY A 158 17.86 6.63 -7.48
C GLY A 158 16.84 5.94 -6.58
N ASN A 159 15.90 6.72 -6.11
CA ASN A 159 14.79 6.20 -5.31
C ASN A 159 13.99 5.15 -6.08
N ILE A 160 13.65 4.05 -5.42
CA ILE A 160 12.76 3.04 -5.97
C ILE A 160 11.34 3.64 -6.06
N SER A 161 10.86 3.79 -7.29
CA SER A 161 9.55 4.36 -7.59
C SER A 161 8.44 3.30 -7.58
N LYS A 162 8.76 2.08 -8.02
CA LYS A 162 7.86 0.94 -8.08
C LYS A 162 8.61 -0.31 -7.61
N GLY A 163 7.89 -1.21 -6.93
CA GLY A 163 8.50 -2.44 -6.44
C GLY A 163 7.46 -3.46 -6.03
N CYS A 164 7.81 -4.71 -6.19
CA CYS A 164 7.10 -5.82 -5.58
C CYS A 164 8.10 -6.84 -5.02
N LEU A 165 7.69 -7.47 -3.92
CA LEU A 165 8.37 -8.61 -3.33
C LEU A 165 7.40 -9.80 -3.38
N ILE A 166 7.78 -10.85 -4.09
CA ILE A 166 6.99 -12.05 -4.30
C ILE A 166 7.61 -13.14 -3.45
N VAL A 167 6.91 -13.57 -2.42
CA VAL A 167 7.37 -14.57 -1.45
C VAL A 167 6.88 -15.94 -1.86
N ASN A 168 7.77 -16.95 -1.79
CA ASN A 168 7.49 -18.32 -2.21
C ASN A 168 6.59 -19.06 -1.18
N ILE A 169 5.38 -18.54 -1.00
CA ILE A 169 4.32 -19.12 -0.16
C ILE A 169 3.01 -19.05 -0.95
N ASP A 170 2.11 -19.99 -0.72
CA ASP A 170 0.76 -20.04 -1.30
C ASP A 170 0.77 -20.02 -2.85
N SER A 171 1.66 -20.78 -3.47
CA SER A 171 1.84 -20.81 -4.93
C SER A 171 0.55 -21.09 -5.70
N GLU A 172 -0.30 -21.97 -5.20
CA GLU A 172 -1.58 -22.31 -5.82
C GLU A 172 -2.61 -21.18 -5.76
N SER A 173 -2.47 -20.27 -4.79
CA SER A 173 -3.33 -19.09 -4.63
C SER A 173 -2.70 -17.81 -5.19
N GLY A 174 -1.59 -17.91 -5.94
CA GLY A 174 -0.96 -16.77 -6.60
C GLY A 174 0.17 -16.11 -5.82
N TYR A 175 0.87 -16.85 -4.97
CA TYR A 175 1.95 -16.36 -4.12
C TYR A 175 1.54 -15.21 -3.17
N LEU A 176 2.38 -14.96 -2.18
CA LEU A 176 2.26 -13.79 -1.32
C LEU A 176 3.04 -12.64 -1.95
N VAL A 177 2.38 -11.53 -2.24
CA VAL A 177 2.99 -10.37 -2.91
C VAL A 177 2.85 -9.13 -2.05
N SER A 178 3.98 -8.49 -1.72
CA SER A 178 4.02 -7.15 -1.15
C SER A 178 4.32 -6.13 -2.24
N LEU A 179 3.61 -5.00 -2.26
CA LEU A 179 3.77 -3.94 -3.25
C LEU A 179 4.22 -2.63 -2.62
N LEU A 180 5.17 -1.97 -3.24
CA LEU A 180 5.53 -0.61 -2.84
C LEU A 180 4.35 0.34 -3.12
N ASN A 181 3.85 1.00 -2.07
CA ASN A 181 2.72 1.91 -2.19
C ASN A 181 3.05 3.10 -3.10
N THR A 182 2.35 3.22 -4.22
CA THR A 182 2.38 4.37 -5.10
C THR A 182 1.12 5.21 -4.91
N ARG A 183 1.27 6.55 -4.93
CA ARG A 183 0.14 7.47 -4.70
C ARG A 183 -0.61 7.83 -5.98
N LYS A 184 -0.01 7.62 -7.14
CA LYS A 184 -0.58 7.99 -8.43
C LYS A 184 -1.42 6.86 -9.01
N LYS A 185 -2.69 7.11 -9.29
CA LYS A 185 -3.61 6.11 -9.87
C LYS A 185 -3.10 5.51 -11.19
N SER A 186 -2.42 6.30 -12.04
CA SER A 186 -1.81 5.81 -13.27
C SER A 186 -0.72 4.78 -13.05
N ASP A 187 0.07 4.94 -11.97
CA ASP A 187 1.14 4.03 -11.63
C ASP A 187 0.57 2.72 -11.05
N VAL A 188 -0.51 2.81 -10.26
CA VAL A 188 -1.23 1.63 -9.74
C VAL A 188 -1.73 0.78 -10.90
N LYS A 189 -2.44 1.39 -11.87
CA LYS A 189 -2.93 0.67 -13.04
C LYS A 189 -1.79 0.00 -13.81
N TYR A 190 -0.80 0.75 -14.21
CA TYR A 190 0.33 0.24 -14.99
C TYR A 190 1.11 -0.85 -14.28
N TRP A 191 1.46 -0.64 -13.00
CA TRP A 191 2.34 -1.55 -12.26
C TRP A 191 1.60 -2.75 -11.67
N ASN A 192 0.47 -2.49 -10.98
CA ASN A 192 -0.25 -3.53 -10.26
C ASN A 192 -1.18 -4.35 -11.18
N GLU A 193 -1.91 -3.67 -12.08
CA GLU A 193 -2.94 -4.32 -12.91
C GLU A 193 -2.34 -4.81 -14.23
N ASP A 194 -1.80 -3.88 -15.06
CA ASP A 194 -1.37 -4.22 -16.41
C ASP A 194 -0.09 -5.06 -16.43
N PHE A 195 0.91 -4.76 -15.56
CA PHE A 195 2.17 -5.49 -15.52
C PHE A 195 2.12 -6.71 -14.63
N LEU A 196 1.76 -6.57 -13.35
CA LEU A 196 1.79 -7.67 -12.39
C LEU A 196 0.51 -8.52 -12.43
N GLY A 197 -0.64 -7.93 -12.67
CA GLY A 197 -1.93 -8.60 -12.61
C GLY A 197 -2.22 -9.13 -11.21
N VAL A 198 -2.07 -8.26 -10.18
CA VAL A 198 -2.29 -8.63 -8.78
C VAL A 198 -3.56 -8.01 -8.23
N LYS A 199 -4.21 -8.74 -7.34
CA LYS A 199 -5.37 -8.27 -6.55
C LYS A 199 -5.02 -8.27 -5.06
N LEU A 200 -5.71 -7.41 -4.31
CA LEU A 200 -5.57 -7.38 -2.86
C LEU A 200 -6.00 -8.73 -2.28
N ARG A 201 -5.20 -9.27 -1.36
CA ARG A 201 -5.51 -10.54 -0.73
C ARG A 201 -6.74 -10.40 0.17
N ASN A 202 -7.65 -11.36 0.06
CA ASN A 202 -8.85 -11.40 0.88
C ASN A 202 -8.56 -12.05 2.24
N ASP A 203 -7.87 -11.33 3.11
CA ASP A 203 -7.57 -11.72 4.48
C ASP A 203 -8.17 -10.73 5.50
N ASP A 204 -8.19 -11.14 6.76
CA ASP A 204 -8.79 -10.35 7.85
C ASP A 204 -8.15 -8.98 7.99
N TYR A 205 -6.85 -8.85 7.72
CA TYR A 205 -6.13 -7.58 7.77
C TYR A 205 -6.62 -6.62 6.69
N ASN A 206 -6.70 -7.07 5.45
CA ASN A 206 -7.14 -6.25 4.33
C ASN A 206 -8.64 -5.93 4.43
N ARG A 207 -9.47 -6.89 4.85
CA ARG A 207 -10.90 -6.64 5.14
C ARG A 207 -11.08 -5.58 6.21
N THR A 208 -10.34 -5.68 7.33
CA THR A 208 -10.36 -4.68 8.40
C THR A 208 -10.06 -3.29 7.84
N ASN A 209 -8.99 -3.16 7.04
CA ASN A 209 -8.58 -1.90 6.45
C ASN A 209 -9.61 -1.35 5.45
N GLN A 210 -10.17 -2.19 4.59
CA GLN A 210 -11.19 -1.80 3.63
C GLN A 210 -12.45 -1.28 4.31
N ILE A 211 -12.92 -1.95 5.36
CA ILE A 211 -14.12 -1.53 6.11
C ILE A 211 -13.86 -0.20 6.84
N ILE A 212 -12.69 -0.04 7.47
CA ILE A 212 -12.30 1.23 8.10
C ILE A 212 -12.28 2.36 7.07
N GLU A 213 -11.70 2.11 5.90
CA GLU A 213 -11.62 3.13 4.85
C GLU A 213 -13.01 3.49 4.32
N LEU A 214 -13.86 2.51 4.09
CA LEU A 214 -15.22 2.71 3.59
C LEU A 214 -16.06 3.50 4.59
N CYS A 215 -16.15 3.04 5.84
CA CYS A 215 -16.90 3.70 6.90
C CYS A 215 -16.35 5.09 7.20
N GLY A 216 -15.03 5.21 7.41
CA GLY A 216 -14.38 6.47 7.74
C GLY A 216 -14.50 7.52 6.62
N SER A 217 -14.39 7.10 5.36
CA SER A 217 -14.56 8.01 4.22
C SER A 217 -15.99 8.48 4.08
N PHE A 218 -16.97 7.57 4.24
CA PHE A 218 -18.39 7.94 4.21
C PHE A 218 -18.74 8.91 5.33
N ILE A 219 -18.41 8.58 6.59
CA ILE A 219 -18.72 9.42 7.75
C ILE A 219 -18.12 10.82 7.56
N THR A 220 -16.87 10.93 7.10
CA THR A 220 -16.21 12.23 6.96
C THR A 220 -16.75 13.06 5.80
N SER A 221 -17.14 12.44 4.68
CA SER A 221 -17.60 13.12 3.47
C SER A 221 -19.10 13.39 3.42
N ASN A 222 -19.93 12.66 4.20
CA ASN A 222 -21.37 12.81 4.17
C ASN A 222 -21.81 14.10 4.90
N GLU A 223 -22.51 14.99 4.18
CA GLU A 223 -22.98 16.26 4.69
C GLU A 223 -24.25 16.14 5.54
N ALA A 224 -25.04 15.06 5.39
CA ALA A 224 -26.21 14.80 6.22
C ALA A 224 -25.83 14.42 7.66
N ILE A 225 -24.60 13.96 7.89
CA ILE A 225 -24.09 13.66 9.24
C ILE A 225 -23.56 14.96 9.86
N ALA A 226 -24.16 15.38 10.97
CA ALA A 226 -23.71 16.58 11.68
C ALA A 226 -22.24 16.44 12.11
N LYS A 227 -21.46 17.51 11.96
CA LYS A 227 -20.00 17.49 12.26
C LYS A 227 -19.68 16.98 13.67
N LYS A 228 -20.54 17.34 14.66
CA LYS A 228 -20.39 16.91 16.06
C LYS A 228 -20.53 15.39 16.26
N ASP A 229 -21.30 14.71 15.39
CA ASP A 229 -21.63 13.29 15.54
C ASP A 229 -20.62 12.39 14.80
N LYS A 230 -19.86 12.94 13.84
CA LYS A 230 -18.90 12.20 13.02
C LYS A 230 -17.84 11.46 13.85
N ALA A 231 -17.29 12.11 14.88
CA ALA A 231 -16.29 11.50 15.75
C ALA A 231 -16.86 10.31 16.53
N GLY A 232 -18.07 10.46 17.08
CA GLY A 232 -18.75 9.38 17.79
C GLY A 232 -19.07 8.19 16.91
N MET A 233 -19.47 8.42 15.64
CA MET A 233 -19.69 7.35 14.68
C MET A 233 -18.39 6.60 14.34
N ILE A 234 -17.26 7.30 14.25
CA ILE A 234 -15.95 6.66 14.06
C ILE A 234 -15.59 5.78 15.27
N ASP A 235 -15.88 6.22 16.48
CA ASP A 235 -15.67 5.43 17.70
C ASP A 235 -16.59 4.20 17.76
N GLN A 236 -17.82 4.31 17.23
CA GLN A 236 -18.72 3.16 17.08
C GLN A 236 -18.16 2.13 16.08
N VAL A 237 -17.53 2.56 14.97
CA VAL A 237 -16.81 1.65 14.05
C VAL A 237 -15.71 0.89 14.79
N LEU A 238 -14.89 1.60 15.59
CA LEU A 238 -13.86 0.97 16.43
C LEU A 238 -14.46 -0.06 17.38
N SER A 239 -15.49 0.31 18.11
CA SER A 239 -16.13 -0.56 19.10
C SER A 239 -16.73 -1.81 18.43
N ALA A 240 -17.39 -1.66 17.27
CA ALA A 240 -17.96 -2.77 16.54
C ALA A 240 -16.91 -3.77 16.02
N MET A 241 -15.68 -3.29 15.77
CA MET A 241 -14.55 -4.12 15.34
C MET A 241 -13.79 -4.79 16.50
N THR A 242 -13.97 -4.35 17.74
CA THR A 242 -13.26 -4.92 18.90
C THR A 242 -14.01 -6.04 19.60
N ILE A 243 -15.23 -6.37 19.19
CA ILE A 243 -16.12 -7.35 19.86
C ILE A 243 -15.77 -8.82 19.47
N GLY A 244 -14.83 -9.07 18.56
CA GLY A 244 -14.51 -10.38 18.03
C GLY A 244 -14.98 -10.55 16.58
N ASP A 245 -15.21 -11.79 16.15
CA ASP A 245 -15.62 -12.09 14.78
C ASP A 245 -16.90 -11.34 14.39
N THR A 246 -16.82 -10.64 13.26
CA THR A 246 -17.90 -9.77 12.80
C THR A 246 -18.10 -9.87 11.28
N THR A 247 -19.11 -9.18 10.77
CA THR A 247 -19.34 -9.01 9.34
C THR A 247 -19.48 -7.52 9.03
N PHE A 248 -19.27 -7.16 7.79
CA PHE A 248 -19.48 -5.78 7.32
C PHE A 248 -20.90 -5.29 7.66
N GLU A 249 -21.92 -6.10 7.45
CA GLU A 249 -23.32 -5.76 7.74
C GLU A 249 -23.55 -5.45 9.21
N LYS A 250 -23.01 -6.29 10.12
CA LYS A 250 -23.12 -6.04 11.57
C LYS A 250 -22.48 -4.72 11.98
N ILE A 251 -21.34 -4.38 11.40
CA ILE A 251 -20.67 -3.09 11.65
C ILE A 251 -21.55 -1.95 11.12
N ALA A 252 -22.04 -2.05 9.89
CA ALA A 252 -22.88 -1.04 9.28
C ALA A 252 -24.18 -0.82 10.08
N ASP A 253 -24.82 -1.88 10.55
CA ASP A 253 -26.04 -1.82 11.36
C ASP A 253 -25.81 -1.20 12.74
N THR A 254 -24.65 -1.43 13.31
CA THR A 254 -24.28 -0.85 14.62
C THR A 254 -24.02 0.65 14.51
N VAL A 255 -23.36 1.08 13.42
CA VAL A 255 -22.89 2.46 13.22
C VAL A 255 -23.98 3.35 12.59
N PHE A 256 -24.67 2.84 11.57
CA PHE A 256 -25.65 3.61 10.79
C PHE A 256 -27.09 3.23 11.18
N LYS A 257 -27.55 3.74 12.31
CA LYS A 257 -28.89 3.45 12.87
C LYS A 257 -30.01 4.20 12.14
N ASP A 258 -29.72 5.38 11.59
CA ASP A 258 -30.68 6.13 10.79
C ASP A 258 -30.85 5.49 9.41
N LYS A 259 -32.11 5.27 9.02
CA LYS A 259 -32.45 4.58 7.77
C LYS A 259 -31.94 5.34 6.55
N THR A 260 -32.06 6.65 6.54
CA THR A 260 -31.62 7.51 5.42
C THR A 260 -30.12 7.48 5.27
N VAL A 261 -29.38 7.56 6.39
CA VAL A 261 -27.90 7.48 6.39
C VAL A 261 -27.44 6.09 5.95
N LYS A 262 -28.15 5.02 6.34
CA LYS A 262 -27.85 3.66 5.93
C LYS A 262 -28.05 3.43 4.43
N GLU A 263 -29.13 3.98 3.85
CA GLU A 263 -29.37 3.96 2.40
C GLU A 263 -28.26 4.72 1.66
N GLN A 264 -27.90 5.91 2.10
CA GLN A 264 -26.79 6.68 1.53
C GLN A 264 -25.45 5.96 1.64
N PHE A 265 -25.21 5.22 2.72
CA PHE A 265 -24.00 4.40 2.86
C PHE A 265 -23.96 3.23 1.86
N SER A 266 -25.10 2.58 1.63
CA SER A 266 -25.22 1.53 0.61
C SER A 266 -24.92 2.07 -0.79
N ASP A 267 -25.47 3.23 -1.15
CA ASP A 267 -25.20 3.89 -2.43
C ASP A 267 -23.74 4.29 -2.57
N PHE A 268 -23.14 4.82 -1.49
CA PHE A 268 -21.72 5.18 -1.46
C PHE A 268 -20.81 3.96 -1.67
N ARG A 269 -21.14 2.81 -1.06
CA ARG A 269 -20.44 1.54 -1.27
C ARG A 269 -20.52 1.11 -2.74
N ASN A 270 -21.72 1.12 -3.33
CA ASN A 270 -21.96 0.67 -4.71
C ASN A 270 -21.25 1.55 -5.75
N GLN A 271 -21.06 2.85 -5.47
CA GLN A 271 -20.32 3.76 -6.34
C GLN A 271 -18.81 3.55 -6.32
N LYS A 272 -18.29 2.89 -5.29
CA LYS A 272 -16.86 2.59 -5.16
C LYS A 272 -16.60 1.15 -5.61
N SER A 273 -16.19 0.97 -6.87
CA SER A 273 -15.88 -0.34 -7.46
C SER A 273 -14.84 -1.16 -6.66
N SER A 274 -13.94 -0.50 -5.93
CA SER A 274 -12.95 -1.16 -5.06
C SER A 274 -13.56 -1.85 -3.83
N PHE A 275 -14.82 -1.59 -3.49
CA PHE A 275 -15.53 -2.17 -2.34
C PHE A 275 -16.79 -2.95 -2.76
N ALA A 276 -16.99 -3.17 -4.07
CA ALA A 276 -18.08 -3.95 -4.61
C ALA A 276 -17.88 -5.48 -4.45
N ASP A 277 -16.77 -5.88 -3.82
CA ASP A 277 -16.45 -7.29 -3.61
C ASP A 277 -17.44 -7.95 -2.64
N GLU A 278 -18.10 -9.02 -3.10
CA GLU A 278 -19.09 -9.79 -2.31
C GLU A 278 -18.47 -10.38 -1.04
N ASN A 279 -17.17 -10.61 -1.04
CA ASN A 279 -16.41 -11.19 0.08
C ASN A 279 -16.36 -10.30 1.33
N LEU A 280 -16.70 -8.99 1.25
CA LEU A 280 -16.79 -8.13 2.43
C LEU A 280 -17.87 -8.58 3.43
N ASN A 281 -18.87 -9.36 3.00
CA ASN A 281 -19.96 -9.85 3.85
C ASN A 281 -19.61 -11.14 4.62
N GLU A 282 -18.47 -11.77 4.32
CA GLU A 282 -18.03 -12.94 5.08
C GLU A 282 -17.58 -12.56 6.49
N TYR A 283 -17.66 -13.55 7.40
CA TYR A 283 -17.11 -13.38 8.75
C TYR A 283 -15.60 -13.18 8.70
N PHE A 284 -15.09 -12.27 9.51
CA PHE A 284 -13.67 -12.01 9.65
C PHE A 284 -13.34 -11.62 11.10
N SER A 285 -12.08 -11.82 11.50
CA SER A 285 -11.54 -11.41 12.80
C SER A 285 -10.77 -10.11 12.64
N PRO A 286 -11.32 -8.95 13.07
CA PRO A 286 -10.61 -7.69 12.93
C PRO A 286 -9.26 -7.72 13.64
N THR A 287 -8.20 -7.31 12.93
CA THR A 287 -6.85 -7.27 13.49
C THR A 287 -6.60 -5.98 14.26
N SER A 288 -6.40 -6.08 15.58
CA SER A 288 -6.39 -4.95 16.51
C SER A 288 -5.23 -3.95 16.32
N GLU A 289 -4.06 -4.40 15.86
CA GLU A 289 -2.85 -3.56 15.78
C GLU A 289 -2.99 -2.29 14.91
N ASN A 290 -3.92 -2.27 13.97
CA ASN A 290 -4.09 -1.16 13.02
C ASN A 290 -5.36 -0.36 13.16
N ILE A 291 -6.38 -0.89 13.85
CA ILE A 291 -7.70 -0.26 13.91
C ILE A 291 -7.59 1.15 14.50
N GLU A 292 -6.95 1.29 15.66
CA GLU A 292 -6.78 2.58 16.32
C GLU A 292 -5.95 3.57 15.49
N LYS A 293 -4.85 3.11 14.89
CA LYS A 293 -3.97 3.96 14.08
C LYS A 293 -4.69 4.50 12.83
N GLN A 294 -5.47 3.68 12.18
CA GLN A 294 -6.22 4.08 10.99
C GLN A 294 -7.42 4.96 11.30
N LEU A 295 -8.17 4.64 12.35
CA LEU A 295 -9.30 5.46 12.78
C LEU A 295 -8.86 6.83 13.32
N LYS A 296 -7.68 6.95 13.92
CA LYS A 296 -7.09 8.24 14.30
C LYS A 296 -7.01 9.22 13.14
N LYS A 297 -6.75 8.74 11.92
CA LYS A 297 -6.75 9.56 10.70
C LYS A 297 -8.12 10.19 10.42
N TYR A 298 -9.19 9.43 10.62
CA TYR A 298 -10.57 9.91 10.41
C TYR A 298 -11.08 10.78 11.57
N ARG A 299 -10.70 10.45 12.81
CA ARG A 299 -10.96 11.32 13.98
C ARG A 299 -10.35 12.70 13.79
N ASN A 300 -9.12 12.80 13.32
CA ASN A 300 -8.47 14.07 13.05
C ASN A 300 -9.17 14.90 11.96
N LYS A 301 -9.86 14.25 11.01
CA LYS A 301 -10.68 14.92 10.00
C LYS A 301 -12.05 15.37 10.53
N SER A 302 -12.48 14.86 11.66
CA SER A 302 -13.78 15.18 12.30
C SER A 302 -13.68 16.32 13.30
N LYS A 303 -12.64 17.16 13.23
CA LYS A 303 -12.49 18.36 14.04
C LYS A 303 -13.55 19.40 13.68
N LEU A 304 -14.06 20.09 14.69
CA LEU A 304 -14.87 21.29 14.50
C LEU A 304 -13.92 22.49 14.35
N ILE A 305 -13.94 23.11 13.19
CA ILE A 305 -13.25 24.38 12.95
C ILE A 305 -14.36 25.46 13.03
N LEU A 306 -14.23 26.37 13.96
CA LEU A 306 -15.17 27.45 14.20
C LEU A 306 -14.47 28.75 13.89
N ASP A 307 -14.84 29.36 12.78
CA ASP A 307 -14.16 30.50 12.18
C ASP A 307 -12.65 30.19 12.00
N ASP A 308 -11.79 31.20 12.06
CA ASP A 308 -10.33 31.02 12.01
C ASP A 308 -9.69 30.87 13.40
N ASP A 309 -10.47 31.03 14.49
CA ASP A 309 -9.97 31.20 15.85
C ASP A 309 -10.06 29.93 16.70
N PHE A 310 -10.97 28.99 16.39
CA PHE A 310 -11.21 27.84 17.27
C PHE A 310 -11.16 26.52 16.53
N GLU A 311 -10.39 25.60 17.06
CA GLU A 311 -10.36 24.20 16.64
C GLU A 311 -10.73 23.30 17.83
N VAL A 312 -11.87 22.58 17.73
CA VAL A 312 -12.32 21.65 18.76
C VAL A 312 -12.16 20.23 18.29
N LEU A 313 -11.29 19.46 18.96
CA LEU A 313 -11.12 18.04 18.74
C LEU A 313 -12.00 17.26 19.72
N ILE A 314 -13.01 16.59 19.19
CA ILE A 314 -13.89 15.70 19.96
C ILE A 314 -13.23 14.32 19.98
N LYS A 315 -12.76 13.89 21.16
CA LYS A 315 -12.08 12.60 21.33
C LYS A 315 -13.05 11.42 21.46
N ASN A 316 -14.20 11.66 22.14
CA ASN A 316 -15.25 10.64 22.34
C ASN A 316 -16.58 11.29 21.98
N GLY A 317 -17.36 10.64 21.10
CA GLY A 317 -18.60 11.18 20.56
C GLY A 317 -19.81 11.13 21.49
N ASP A 318 -19.63 11.29 22.79
CA ASP A 318 -20.71 11.31 23.74
C ASP A 318 -21.43 12.67 23.70
N GLY A 319 -22.76 12.65 23.83
CA GLY A 319 -23.68 13.78 23.72
C GLY A 319 -23.43 15.02 24.60
N ASN A 320 -22.18 15.19 25.04
CA ASN A 320 -21.74 16.31 25.90
C ASN A 320 -21.47 17.61 25.12
N ILE A 321 -21.84 17.67 23.83
CA ILE A 321 -21.69 18.86 23.00
C ILE A 321 -23.03 19.24 22.40
N VAL A 322 -23.52 20.41 22.77
CA VAL A 322 -24.79 20.96 22.28
C VAL A 322 -24.51 22.19 21.42
N ARG A 323 -25.02 22.18 20.18
CA ARG A 323 -25.01 23.36 19.32
C ARG A 323 -26.25 24.19 19.59
N GLY A 324 -26.10 25.49 19.72
CA GLY A 324 -27.18 26.45 19.85
C GLY A 324 -26.93 27.69 19.00
N TYR A 325 -27.92 28.56 18.98
CA TYR A 325 -27.85 29.88 18.37
C TYR A 325 -28.25 30.92 19.42
N ASP A 326 -27.45 31.97 19.55
CA ASP A 326 -27.71 33.12 20.45
C ASP A 326 -28.31 34.23 19.61
N GLU A 327 -29.63 34.48 19.80
CA GLU A 327 -30.36 35.49 19.04
C GLU A 327 -29.92 36.92 19.37
N GLU A 328 -29.47 37.18 20.62
CA GLU A 328 -29.00 38.50 21.02
C GLU A 328 -27.65 38.85 20.36
N LYS A 329 -26.79 37.88 20.25
CA LYS A 329 -25.47 38.06 19.64
C LYS A 329 -25.43 37.77 18.12
N GLY A 330 -26.49 37.12 17.59
CA GLY A 330 -26.52 36.68 16.18
C GLY A 330 -25.48 35.61 15.84
N LEU A 331 -25.04 34.85 16.84
CA LEU A 331 -23.94 33.88 16.68
C LEU A 331 -24.36 32.45 17.06
N SER A 332 -23.82 31.46 16.33
CA SER A 332 -23.93 30.09 16.76
C SER A 332 -22.88 29.78 17.85
N TYR A 333 -23.25 28.93 18.80
CA TYR A 333 -22.32 28.48 19.83
C TYR A 333 -22.33 26.96 20.00
N TYR A 334 -21.24 26.41 20.60
CA TYR A 334 -21.19 25.07 21.14
C TYR A 334 -21.02 25.11 22.66
N LYS A 335 -21.86 24.36 23.36
CA LYS A 335 -21.78 24.18 24.80
C LYS A 335 -21.19 22.81 25.09
N LEU A 336 -20.07 22.79 25.82
CA LEU A 336 -19.33 21.60 26.18
C LEU A 336 -19.61 21.26 27.65
N TYR A 337 -19.99 20.02 27.93
CA TYR A 337 -20.16 19.53 29.30
C TYR A 337 -19.01 18.57 29.61
N PHE A 338 -18.33 18.79 30.73
CA PHE A 338 -17.21 17.96 31.17
C PHE A 338 -17.30 17.70 32.68
N ARG A 339 -16.62 16.65 33.16
CA ARG A 339 -16.57 16.30 34.58
C ARG A 339 -15.35 16.90 35.27
N ASP A 340 -14.19 16.80 34.66
CA ASP A 340 -12.91 17.22 35.22
C ASP A 340 -12.07 17.97 34.20
N GLU A 341 -11.49 19.09 34.60
CA GLU A 341 -10.49 19.84 33.85
C GLU A 341 -9.10 19.37 34.27
N LYS A 342 -8.25 19.05 33.31
CA LYS A 342 -6.86 18.57 33.53
C LYS A 342 -5.86 19.56 33.01
#